data_cecdb43606aa52c0e31eb35eeb27c08e
#
_entry.id   cecdb43606aa52c0e31eb35eeb27c08e
#
_cell.length_a   1.000
_cell.length_b   1.000
_cell.length_c   1.000
_cell.angle_alpha   90.00
_cell.angle_beta   90.00
_cell.angle_gamma   90.00
#
_symmetry.space_group_name_H-M   'P 1'
#
loop_
_entity.id
_entity.type
_entity.pdbx_description
1 polymer ?
#
loop_
_entity_poly.entity_id
_entity_poly.type
_entity_poly.pdbx_seq_one_letter_code
_entity_poly.pdbx_strand_id
1 'polypeptide(L)'
;NFSLTMKNIIRTWKTAVLAGILVLLSGTVAAQTSPGGAPPVDETTADTPDSNAYRAGYRAGYRAGYEAGLRNRSGFDASRVPDAGNTARSGKAPSQRRFMHRLGGEFRPEYIFPTNPFVQGNNMAGQPIELSLSGHLRYSFQFRPGSLPDRIYGGAYQGIGVAYYDFGNPDELGNPIAAYLFQGARIARISPRVSFDYEWNFGLSFGWKPYDEETNRLNMMMGSKMNAFLNVDFFLNWMVTREVDFSAGISLSHFSNGNTKFPNAGLNSVGLRAGLTYNFGRNPSEAPTKTVYPAFPRHFSYDLTLFGSWRRKGVENGDKQAAAPDAYTVVGFNFASMYNFGYKFRAGVSLDGVYDGSANVYVADQIVSDGYRPALIVEKPGFDKQVALGVSARGEFVMPYFNIGIGLGVNVLHKGGDLKSFYQMLTLKVAVTHSSYVHIGYSLRDFHMPNFLMLGVGYRFNNKYPRHR
;
A
#
# COMPACT_ATOMS: atom_id res chain seq x y z
N ASN A 1 33.76 12.19 10.38
CA ASN A 1 32.61 13.10 10.10
C ASN A 1 31.61 12.54 9.09
N PHE A 2 32.03 11.69 8.14
CA PHE A 2 31.18 11.09 7.10
C PHE A 2 30.11 10.13 7.68
N SER A 3 30.48 9.32 8.67
CA SER A 3 29.57 8.38 9.36
C SER A 3 28.41 9.09 10.11
N LEU A 4 28.66 10.28 10.66
CA LEU A 4 27.63 11.07 11.35
C LEU A 4 26.62 11.68 10.37
N THR A 5 27.08 12.13 9.21
CA THR A 5 26.24 12.70 8.16
C THR A 5 25.33 11.64 7.54
N MET A 6 25.87 10.45 7.25
CA MET A 6 25.09 9.30 6.78
C MET A 6 24.00 8.87 7.78
N LYS A 7 24.36 8.78 9.08
CA LYS A 7 23.37 8.46 10.12
C LYS A 7 22.25 9.52 10.20
N ASN A 8 22.57 10.78 10.01
CA ASN A 8 21.58 11.86 10.03
C ASN A 8 20.67 11.83 8.77
N ILE A 9 21.21 11.60 7.59
CA ILE A 9 20.44 11.50 6.34
C ILE A 9 19.50 10.30 6.40
N ILE A 10 19.97 9.13 6.80
CA ILE A 10 19.15 7.94 6.99
C ILE A 10 18.08 8.16 8.07
N ARG A 11 18.41 8.86 9.15
CA ARG A 11 17.48 9.22 10.22
C ARG A 11 16.41 10.19 9.72
N THR A 12 16.77 11.18 8.92
CA THR A 12 15.84 12.15 8.32
C THR A 12 14.90 11.49 7.31
N TRP A 13 15.43 10.58 6.49
CA TRP A 13 14.61 9.83 5.52
C TRP A 13 13.63 8.87 6.18
N LYS A 14 14.06 8.18 7.25
CA LYS A 14 13.19 7.33 8.08
C LYS A 14 12.05 8.14 8.69
N THR A 15 12.37 9.33 9.19
CA THR A 15 11.38 10.25 9.75
C THR A 15 10.42 10.76 8.68
N ALA A 16 10.89 11.04 7.46
CA ALA A 16 10.07 11.50 6.34
C ALA A 16 9.12 10.39 5.82
N VAL A 17 9.58 9.15 5.69
CA VAL A 17 8.73 8.01 5.30
C VAL A 17 7.72 7.68 6.39
N LEU A 18 8.14 7.65 7.66
CA LEU A 18 7.24 7.44 8.79
C LEU A 18 6.26 8.60 8.94
N ALA A 19 6.70 9.84 8.75
CA ALA A 19 5.85 11.03 8.75
C ALA A 19 4.89 11.03 7.54
N GLY A 20 5.32 10.60 6.35
CA GLY A 20 4.46 10.42 5.19
C GLY A 20 3.36 9.39 5.43
N ILE A 21 3.69 8.26 6.05
CA ILE A 21 2.72 7.24 6.46
C ILE A 21 1.81 7.75 7.60
N LEU A 22 2.36 8.47 8.57
CA LEU A 22 1.61 9.11 9.66
C LEU A 22 0.69 10.23 9.16
N VAL A 23 1.12 11.04 8.18
CA VAL A 23 0.29 12.07 7.54
C VAL A 23 -0.85 11.43 6.73
N LEU A 24 -0.61 10.32 6.05
CA LEU A 24 -1.67 9.52 5.42
C LEU A 24 -2.70 9.03 6.46
N LEU A 25 -2.23 8.60 7.63
CA LEU A 25 -3.08 8.15 8.73
C LEU A 25 -3.82 9.32 9.41
N SER A 26 -3.16 10.44 9.67
CA SER A 26 -3.72 11.61 10.37
C SER A 26 -4.65 12.46 9.49
N GLY A 27 -4.33 12.62 8.20
CA GLY A 27 -5.17 13.37 7.27
C GLY A 27 -6.56 12.76 7.07
N THR A 28 -6.67 11.43 7.16
CA THR A 28 -7.96 10.73 7.10
C THR A 28 -8.74 10.78 8.41
N VAL A 29 -8.09 10.93 9.56
CA VAL A 29 -8.75 11.12 10.87
C VAL A 29 -9.30 12.54 11.00
N ALA A 30 -8.57 13.57 10.55
CA ALA A 30 -9.04 14.96 10.58
C ALA A 30 -10.26 15.20 9.68
N ALA A 31 -10.41 14.46 8.59
CA ALA A 31 -11.60 14.55 7.73
C ALA A 31 -12.87 13.92 8.34
N GLN A 32 -12.74 13.14 9.43
CA GLN A 32 -13.88 12.55 10.15
C GLN A 32 -14.32 13.33 11.40
N THR A 33 -13.53 14.31 11.86
CA THR A 33 -13.83 15.14 13.02
C THR A 33 -14.11 16.58 12.62
N SER A 34 -15.11 16.83 11.79
CA SER A 34 -15.78 18.14 11.78
C SER A 34 -16.90 18.11 12.81
N PRO A 35 -16.76 18.82 13.92
CA PRO A 35 -17.85 18.93 14.88
C PRO A 35 -18.86 19.93 14.36
N GLY A 36 -20.07 19.49 14.19
CA GLY A 36 -21.21 20.38 14.37
C GLY A 36 -21.25 20.75 15.84
N GLY A 37 -20.46 21.73 16.24
CA GLY A 37 -20.55 22.33 17.56
C GLY A 37 -21.88 23.05 17.67
N ALA A 38 -22.81 22.48 18.41
CA ALA A 38 -23.87 23.25 19.03
C ALA A 38 -23.25 24.09 20.14
N PRO A 39 -23.65 25.36 20.32
CA PRO A 39 -23.18 26.17 21.42
C PRO A 39 -23.56 25.55 22.77
N PRO A 40 -22.80 25.80 23.85
CA PRO A 40 -23.13 25.28 25.17
C PRO A 40 -24.47 25.83 25.62
N VAL A 41 -25.40 24.95 25.88
CA VAL A 41 -26.67 25.31 26.55
C VAL A 41 -26.37 25.28 28.04
N ASP A 42 -26.62 26.43 28.65
CA ASP A 42 -26.58 26.68 30.08
C ASP A 42 -27.48 25.67 30.82
N GLU A 43 -26.90 24.91 31.76
CA GLU A 43 -27.62 24.01 32.62
C GLU A 43 -28.45 24.78 33.68
N THR A 44 -29.63 25.22 33.30
CA THR A 44 -30.65 25.53 34.32
C THR A 44 -32.03 25.11 33.78
N THR A 45 -32.52 23.99 34.34
CA THR A 45 -33.92 23.62 34.44
C THR A 45 -34.74 23.64 33.13
N ALA A 46 -34.81 22.50 32.43
CA ALA A 46 -35.94 22.15 31.60
C ALA A 46 -36.22 20.65 31.66
N ASP A 47 -37.45 20.31 31.94
CA ASP A 47 -38.05 18.97 32.00
C ASP A 47 -37.61 18.08 30.86
N THR A 48 -37.15 16.88 31.18
CA THR A 48 -36.91 15.80 30.21
C THR A 48 -38.23 15.45 29.52
N PRO A 49 -38.38 15.62 28.18
CA PRO A 49 -39.54 15.13 27.48
C PRO A 49 -39.66 13.63 27.66
N ASP A 50 -40.80 13.16 28.14
CA ASP A 50 -41.13 11.76 28.36
C ASP A 50 -40.77 10.92 27.11
N SER A 51 -39.77 10.08 27.23
CA SER A 51 -39.30 9.20 26.14
C SER A 51 -40.42 8.31 25.57
N ASN A 52 -41.44 8.09 26.34
CA ASN A 52 -42.64 7.34 25.98
C ASN A 52 -43.56 8.15 25.05
N ALA A 53 -43.71 9.46 25.26
CA ALA A 53 -44.50 10.33 24.40
C ALA A 53 -43.89 10.46 22.98
N TYR A 54 -42.54 10.59 22.92
CA TYR A 54 -41.82 10.61 21.64
C TYR A 54 -41.95 9.28 20.87
N ARG A 55 -41.79 8.12 21.56
CA ARG A 55 -41.95 6.80 20.96
C ARG A 55 -43.41 6.56 20.50
N ALA A 56 -44.40 7.04 21.25
CA ALA A 56 -45.80 6.94 20.87
C ALA A 56 -46.11 7.78 19.62
N GLY A 57 -45.63 9.02 19.56
CA GLY A 57 -45.77 9.91 18.41
C GLY A 57 -45.09 9.33 17.14
N TYR A 58 -43.90 8.79 17.27
CA TYR A 58 -43.21 8.14 16.13
C TYR A 58 -43.97 6.92 15.61
N ARG A 59 -44.49 6.05 16.48
CA ARG A 59 -45.30 4.88 16.07
C ARG A 59 -46.62 5.28 15.42
N ALA A 60 -47.29 6.31 15.94
CA ALA A 60 -48.54 6.83 15.37
C ALA A 60 -48.29 7.43 13.98
N GLY A 61 -47.27 8.24 13.80
CA GLY A 61 -46.90 8.82 12.51
C GLY A 61 -46.52 7.79 11.46
N TYR A 62 -45.74 6.76 11.85
CA TYR A 62 -45.38 5.66 10.96
C TYR A 62 -46.59 4.84 10.53
N ARG A 63 -47.50 4.51 11.45
CA ARG A 63 -48.76 3.78 11.15
C ARG A 63 -49.65 4.58 10.23
N ALA A 64 -49.87 5.88 10.49
CA ALA A 64 -50.66 6.75 9.64
C ALA A 64 -50.10 6.88 8.22
N GLY A 65 -48.79 7.02 8.09
CA GLY A 65 -48.13 7.06 6.78
C GLY A 65 -48.20 5.74 6.01
N TYR A 66 -48.08 4.61 6.70
CA TYR A 66 -48.23 3.29 6.09
C TYR A 66 -49.66 3.02 5.62
N GLU A 67 -50.68 3.35 6.42
CA GLU A 67 -52.09 3.21 6.07
C GLU A 67 -52.53 4.16 4.94
N ALA A 68 -51.99 5.39 4.89
CA ALA A 68 -52.19 6.31 3.78
C ALA A 68 -51.60 5.77 2.48
N GLY A 69 -50.40 5.12 2.55
CA GLY A 69 -49.78 4.44 1.42
C GLY A 69 -50.60 3.24 0.91
N LEU A 70 -51.23 2.49 1.80
CA LEU A 70 -52.09 1.37 1.42
C LEU A 70 -53.42 1.84 0.78
N ARG A 71 -54.04 2.93 1.30
CA ARG A 71 -55.24 3.51 0.71
C ARG A 71 -55.04 4.07 -0.68
N ASN A 72 -53.88 4.65 -0.97
CA ASN A 72 -53.54 5.08 -2.32
C ASN A 72 -53.33 3.91 -3.30
N ARG A 73 -53.03 2.69 -2.81
CA ARG A 73 -52.95 1.49 -3.66
C ARG A 73 -54.31 0.88 -4.00
N SER A 74 -55.34 1.05 -3.14
CA SER A 74 -56.65 0.47 -3.37
C SER A 74 -57.57 1.33 -4.26
N GLY A 75 -57.16 2.55 -4.63
CA GLY A 75 -57.91 3.44 -5.52
C GLY A 75 -57.48 3.43 -6.99
N PHE A 76 -56.56 2.55 -7.38
CA PHE A 76 -56.12 2.46 -8.77
C PHE A 76 -57.06 1.54 -9.56
N ASP A 77 -58.04 2.13 -10.21
CA ASP A 77 -58.97 1.45 -11.14
C ASP A 77 -58.27 1.21 -12.48
N ALA A 78 -57.82 -0.02 -12.69
CA ALA A 78 -57.10 -0.43 -13.90
C ALA A 78 -57.97 -0.38 -15.19
N SER A 79 -59.30 -0.11 -15.09
CA SER A 79 -60.20 -0.06 -16.26
C SER A 79 -60.20 1.29 -16.98
N ARG A 80 -59.48 2.32 -16.47
CA ARG A 80 -59.46 3.68 -17.06
C ARG A 80 -58.15 4.06 -17.73
N VAL A 81 -57.32 3.08 -18.09
CA VAL A 81 -56.12 3.36 -18.90
C VAL A 81 -56.56 3.36 -20.37
N PRO A 82 -56.46 4.48 -21.12
CA PRO A 82 -56.65 4.45 -22.56
C PRO A 82 -55.60 3.53 -23.17
N ASP A 83 -56.06 2.64 -24.05
CA ASP A 83 -55.24 1.72 -24.80
C ASP A 83 -54.27 2.53 -25.73
N ALA A 84 -53.15 2.97 -25.19
CA ALA A 84 -52.10 3.60 -25.94
C ALA A 84 -51.29 2.47 -26.60
N GLY A 85 -51.57 2.35 -27.91
CA GLY A 85 -51.03 1.31 -28.80
C GLY A 85 -49.57 0.99 -28.55
N ASN A 86 -49.35 -0.29 -28.51
CA ASN A 86 -48.16 -1.08 -28.34
C ASN A 86 -46.93 -0.56 -29.15
N THR A 87 -46.23 0.45 -28.66
CA THR A 87 -44.89 0.84 -29.10
C THR A 87 -44.00 1.24 -27.95
N ALA A 88 -44.18 0.65 -26.77
CA ALA A 88 -43.13 0.66 -25.77
C ALA A 88 -42.07 -0.37 -26.14
N ARG A 89 -41.11 0.03 -27.00
CA ARG A 89 -39.77 -0.59 -26.95
C ARG A 89 -39.35 -0.62 -25.48
N SER A 90 -39.24 -1.81 -24.93
CA SER A 90 -38.64 -2.07 -23.64
C SER A 90 -37.15 -1.62 -23.73
N GLY A 91 -36.95 -0.32 -23.67
CA GLY A 91 -35.64 0.24 -23.43
C GLY A 91 -35.27 -0.20 -22.03
N LYS A 92 -34.50 -1.32 -21.92
CA LYS A 92 -33.74 -1.57 -20.71
C LYS A 92 -33.08 -0.25 -20.34
N ALA A 93 -33.41 0.31 -19.18
CA ALA A 93 -32.69 1.47 -18.64
C ALA A 93 -31.22 1.20 -18.84
N PRO A 94 -30.46 2.10 -19.47
CA PRO A 94 -29.06 1.83 -19.78
C PRO A 94 -28.40 1.40 -18.49
N SER A 95 -27.85 0.19 -18.49
CA SER A 95 -27.20 -0.39 -17.31
C SER A 95 -26.16 0.62 -16.86
N GLN A 96 -26.41 1.31 -15.77
CA GLN A 96 -25.52 2.36 -15.30
C GLN A 96 -24.14 1.72 -15.10
N ARG A 97 -23.16 2.09 -15.93
CA ARG A 97 -21.80 1.57 -15.86
C ARG A 97 -21.30 1.78 -14.44
N ARG A 98 -20.85 0.70 -13.81
CA ARG A 98 -20.43 0.67 -12.40
C ARG A 98 -19.15 1.47 -12.16
N PHE A 99 -18.28 1.53 -13.16
CA PHE A 99 -16.96 2.15 -13.10
C PHE A 99 -16.84 3.24 -14.18
N MET A 100 -16.04 4.23 -13.85
CA MET A 100 -15.47 5.19 -14.78
C MET A 100 -14.03 4.76 -15.08
N HIS A 101 -13.71 4.62 -16.35
CA HIS A 101 -12.39 4.21 -16.81
C HIS A 101 -11.52 5.43 -17.05
N ARG A 102 -10.21 5.28 -16.85
CA ARG A 102 -9.23 6.36 -16.94
C ARG A 102 -7.99 5.85 -17.66
N LEU A 103 -7.42 6.67 -18.54
CA LEU A 103 -6.15 6.42 -19.22
C LEU A 103 -5.25 7.64 -19.01
N GLY A 104 -4.01 7.44 -18.62
CA GLY A 104 -3.10 8.54 -18.32
C GLY A 104 -1.68 8.26 -18.74
N GLY A 105 -0.93 9.35 -18.92
CA GLY A 105 0.51 9.35 -19.08
C GLY A 105 1.15 10.29 -18.07
N GLU A 106 2.33 9.93 -17.57
CA GLU A 106 3.10 10.74 -16.61
C GLU A 106 4.57 10.77 -17.00
N PHE A 107 5.22 11.84 -16.60
CA PHE A 107 6.66 12.03 -16.66
C PHE A 107 7.18 12.38 -15.28
N ARG A 108 8.31 11.75 -14.86
CA ARG A 108 8.89 11.91 -13.54
C ARG A 108 10.40 12.09 -13.63
N PRO A 109 10.92 13.31 -13.47
CA PRO A 109 12.31 13.59 -13.18
C PRO A 109 12.54 13.45 -11.65
N GLU A 110 13.45 12.58 -11.24
CA GLU A 110 13.72 12.31 -9.82
C GLU A 110 15.22 12.36 -9.54
N TYR A 111 15.60 12.93 -8.39
CA TYR A 111 16.96 12.91 -7.85
C TYR A 111 17.20 11.58 -7.13
N ILE A 112 18.31 10.92 -7.45
CA ILE A 112 18.74 9.67 -6.83
C ILE A 112 19.56 9.97 -5.58
N PHE A 113 19.16 9.41 -4.44
CA PHE A 113 19.90 9.60 -3.20
C PHE A 113 21.25 8.86 -3.24
N PRO A 114 22.36 9.53 -2.90
CA PRO A 114 23.70 8.95 -2.93
C PRO A 114 23.97 8.04 -1.72
N THR A 115 23.18 6.98 -1.58
CA THR A 115 23.19 6.06 -0.43
C THR A 115 24.27 4.98 -0.52
N ASN A 116 24.95 4.86 -1.67
CA ASN A 116 25.93 3.82 -1.94
C ASN A 116 27.10 4.41 -2.74
N PRO A 117 28.36 3.98 -2.52
CA PRO A 117 29.52 4.45 -3.28
C PRO A 117 29.38 4.36 -4.80
N PHE A 118 28.67 3.34 -5.30
CA PHE A 118 28.42 3.17 -6.72
C PHE A 118 27.69 4.37 -7.34
N VAL A 119 26.61 4.85 -6.73
CA VAL A 119 25.88 6.04 -7.21
C VAL A 119 26.62 7.34 -6.92
N GLN A 120 27.60 7.31 -6.01
CA GLN A 120 28.48 8.47 -5.71
C GLN A 120 29.62 8.65 -6.71
N GLY A 121 29.69 7.79 -7.73
CA GLY A 121 30.71 7.85 -8.76
C GLY A 121 31.75 6.71 -8.73
N ASN A 122 31.67 5.77 -7.77
CA ASN A 122 32.48 4.56 -7.80
C ASN A 122 31.87 3.54 -8.77
N ASN A 123 31.82 3.90 -10.05
CA ASN A 123 31.30 3.13 -11.17
C ASN A 123 32.27 3.23 -12.35
N MET A 124 32.05 2.52 -13.42
CA MET A 124 32.94 2.50 -14.59
C MET A 124 33.04 3.86 -15.27
N ALA A 125 31.97 4.66 -15.24
CA ALA A 125 31.96 6.00 -15.80
C ALA A 125 32.70 7.03 -14.92
N GLY A 126 32.98 6.72 -13.66
CA GLY A 126 33.60 7.63 -12.69
C GLY A 126 32.76 8.87 -12.38
N GLN A 127 31.44 8.82 -12.64
CA GLN A 127 30.53 9.94 -12.49
C GLN A 127 29.38 9.59 -11.53
N PRO A 128 28.89 10.53 -10.68
CA PRO A 128 27.72 10.32 -9.87
C PRO A 128 26.47 10.04 -10.73
N ILE A 129 25.60 9.15 -10.25
CA ILE A 129 24.31 8.86 -10.85
C ILE A 129 23.25 9.57 -10.00
N GLU A 130 22.86 10.76 -10.43
CA GLU A 130 21.99 11.66 -9.64
C GLU A 130 20.57 11.80 -10.18
N LEU A 131 20.35 11.48 -11.45
CA LEU A 131 19.09 11.73 -12.13
C LEU A 131 18.45 10.43 -12.61
N SER A 132 17.17 10.28 -12.33
CA SER A 132 16.27 9.29 -12.89
C SER A 132 15.22 10.01 -13.71
N LEU A 133 15.05 9.63 -14.97
CA LEU A 133 13.95 10.06 -15.82
C LEU A 133 13.03 8.89 -16.08
N SER A 134 11.72 9.07 -15.91
CA SER A 134 10.78 8.00 -16.23
C SER A 134 9.52 8.50 -16.93
N GLY A 135 9.04 7.67 -17.87
CA GLY A 135 7.77 7.83 -18.55
C GLY A 135 6.81 6.71 -18.21
N HIS A 136 5.56 7.04 -17.86
CA HIS A 136 4.57 6.09 -17.41
C HIS A 136 3.34 6.08 -18.32
N LEU A 137 2.81 4.91 -18.64
CA LEU A 137 1.49 4.71 -19.23
C LEU A 137 0.61 3.95 -18.23
N ARG A 138 -0.63 4.44 -18.04
CA ARG A 138 -1.46 4.02 -16.91
C ARG A 138 -2.92 3.85 -17.30
N TYR A 139 -3.51 2.74 -16.91
CA TYR A 139 -4.93 2.51 -16.99
C TYR A 139 -5.50 2.30 -15.59
N SER A 140 -6.62 2.98 -15.28
CA SER A 140 -7.31 2.78 -14.01
C SER A 140 -8.82 2.83 -14.17
N PHE A 141 -9.48 2.36 -13.13
CA PHE A 141 -10.92 2.51 -12.97
C PHE A 141 -11.23 3.09 -11.59
N GLN A 142 -12.29 3.88 -11.54
CA GLN A 142 -12.81 4.54 -10.35
C GLN A 142 -14.26 4.13 -10.17
N PHE A 143 -14.71 4.00 -8.92
CA PHE A 143 -16.14 3.84 -8.67
C PHE A 143 -16.88 5.08 -9.14
N ARG A 144 -18.09 4.87 -9.68
CA ARG A 144 -18.90 5.97 -10.16
C ARG A 144 -19.15 7.01 -9.07
N PRO A 145 -19.02 8.32 -9.37
CA PRO A 145 -19.29 9.39 -8.42
C PRO A 145 -20.67 9.23 -7.76
N GLY A 146 -20.72 9.42 -6.43
CA GLY A 146 -21.93 9.26 -5.64
C GLY A 146 -22.35 7.82 -5.30
N SER A 147 -21.67 6.80 -5.83
CA SER A 147 -21.86 5.40 -5.39
C SER A 147 -21.39 5.20 -3.96
N LEU A 148 -21.88 4.14 -3.28
CA LEU A 148 -21.49 3.86 -1.91
C LEU A 148 -19.97 3.72 -1.73
N PRO A 149 -19.22 2.95 -2.56
CA PRO A 149 -17.76 2.88 -2.46
C PRO A 149 -17.07 4.23 -2.71
N ASP A 150 -17.55 5.03 -3.67
CA ASP A 150 -17.00 6.37 -3.93
C ASP A 150 -17.12 7.27 -2.70
N ARG A 151 -18.29 7.25 -2.04
CA ARG A 151 -18.54 8.03 -0.83
C ARG A 151 -17.69 7.56 0.36
N ILE A 152 -17.51 6.24 0.54
CA ILE A 152 -16.71 5.67 1.62
C ILE A 152 -15.24 6.00 1.44
N TYR A 153 -14.69 5.78 0.22
CA TYR A 153 -13.26 5.81 -0.04
C TYR A 153 -12.75 7.11 -0.70
N GLY A 154 -13.62 8.13 -0.83
CA GLY A 154 -13.21 9.47 -1.26
C GLY A 154 -12.76 9.55 -2.72
N GLY A 155 -13.46 8.85 -3.63
CA GLY A 155 -13.12 8.83 -5.04
C GLY A 155 -11.91 7.97 -5.36
N ALA A 156 -11.70 6.89 -4.59
CA ALA A 156 -10.60 5.96 -4.81
C ALA A 156 -10.63 5.36 -6.21
N TYR A 157 -9.48 5.31 -6.84
CA TYR A 157 -9.24 4.68 -8.12
C TYR A 157 -8.08 3.68 -8.00
N GLN A 158 -8.10 2.65 -8.82
CA GLN A 158 -7.07 1.63 -8.88
C GLN A 158 -6.82 1.19 -10.31
N GLY A 159 -5.60 0.74 -10.57
CA GLY A 159 -5.23 0.39 -11.93
C GLY A 159 -3.90 -0.33 -12.07
N ILE A 160 -3.46 -0.43 -13.31
CA ILE A 160 -2.18 -0.99 -13.72
C ILE A 160 -1.40 0.05 -14.51
N GLY A 161 -0.10 0.04 -14.36
CA GLY A 161 0.80 0.92 -15.10
C GLY A 161 2.05 0.20 -15.57
N VAL A 162 2.65 0.78 -16.60
CA VAL A 162 3.97 0.40 -17.11
C VAL A 162 4.81 1.67 -17.15
N ALA A 163 6.07 1.59 -16.73
CA ALA A 163 7.01 2.70 -16.78
C ALA A 163 8.34 2.25 -17.34
N TYR A 164 8.97 3.15 -18.08
CA TYR A 164 10.37 3.03 -18.52
C TYR A 164 11.22 4.00 -17.73
N TYR A 165 12.37 3.52 -17.24
CA TYR A 165 13.32 4.28 -16.45
C TYR A 165 14.66 4.42 -17.16
N ASP A 166 15.20 5.63 -17.13
CA ASP A 166 16.56 5.96 -17.56
C ASP A 166 17.30 6.60 -16.38
N PHE A 167 18.39 5.97 -15.96
CA PHE A 167 19.26 6.44 -14.86
C PHE A 167 20.55 7.10 -15.39
N GLY A 168 20.69 7.29 -16.71
CA GLY A 168 21.92 7.80 -17.30
C GLY A 168 23.11 6.84 -17.22
N ASN A 169 22.92 5.59 -16.80
CA ASN A 169 23.94 4.55 -16.70
C ASN A 169 23.43 3.22 -17.26
N PRO A 170 23.21 3.10 -18.58
CA PRO A 170 22.64 1.91 -19.19
C PRO A 170 23.61 0.71 -19.14
N ASP A 171 24.92 0.96 -18.98
CA ASP A 171 25.94 -0.09 -19.05
C ASP A 171 26.06 -0.88 -17.74
N GLU A 172 25.82 -0.26 -16.59
CA GLU A 172 25.97 -0.90 -15.29
C GLU A 172 24.62 -1.06 -14.54
N LEU A 173 23.65 -0.13 -14.68
CA LEU A 173 22.30 -0.25 -14.11
C LEU A 173 21.28 -0.83 -15.08
N GLY A 174 21.44 -0.53 -16.37
CA GLY A 174 20.42 -0.81 -17.38
C GLY A 174 19.31 0.25 -17.39
N ASN A 175 18.34 0.07 -18.29
CA ASN A 175 17.14 0.89 -18.40
C ASN A 175 15.90 0.03 -18.11
N PRO A 176 15.51 -0.14 -16.85
CA PRO A 176 14.46 -1.08 -16.50
C PRO A 176 13.07 -0.59 -16.89
N ILE A 177 12.19 -1.57 -17.13
CA ILE A 177 10.76 -1.38 -17.29
C ILE A 177 10.07 -1.88 -16.02
N ALA A 178 9.22 -1.06 -15.40
CA ALA A 178 8.39 -1.45 -14.27
C ALA A 178 6.96 -1.72 -14.74
N ALA A 179 6.37 -2.84 -14.26
CA ALA A 179 4.95 -3.15 -14.38
C ALA A 179 4.37 -3.15 -12.96
N TYR A 180 3.32 -2.35 -12.71
CA TYR A 180 2.86 -2.13 -11.35
C TYR A 180 1.34 -2.00 -11.24
N LEU A 181 0.84 -2.34 -10.06
CA LEU A 181 -0.49 -1.99 -9.58
C LEU A 181 -0.41 -0.64 -8.86
N PHE A 182 -1.47 0.16 -8.94
CA PHE A 182 -1.55 1.40 -8.19
C PHE A 182 -2.95 1.66 -7.65
N GLN A 183 -3.00 2.43 -6.59
CA GLN A 183 -4.24 2.93 -6.02
C GLN A 183 -4.00 4.34 -5.48
N GLY A 184 -4.95 5.23 -5.76
CA GLY A 184 -4.95 6.57 -5.21
C GLY A 184 -6.35 6.99 -4.76
N ALA A 185 -6.38 8.04 -3.97
CA ALA A 185 -7.62 8.68 -3.55
C ALA A 185 -7.36 10.14 -3.18
N ARG A 186 -8.45 10.89 -3.11
CA ARG A 186 -8.42 12.27 -2.67
C ARG A 186 -8.24 12.35 -1.16
N ILE A 187 -7.27 13.16 -0.74
CA ILE A 187 -7.07 13.58 0.66
C ILE A 187 -8.00 14.76 0.96
N ALA A 188 -7.95 15.80 0.12
CA ALA A 188 -8.73 17.02 0.34
C ALA A 188 -9.19 17.64 -0.99
N ARG A 189 -10.34 18.29 -0.97
CA ARG A 189 -10.82 19.13 -2.07
C ARG A 189 -10.49 20.59 -1.75
N ILE A 190 -9.65 21.22 -2.58
CA ILE A 190 -9.19 22.61 -2.44
C ILE A 190 -10.23 23.53 -3.11
N SER A 191 -10.71 23.13 -4.30
CA SER A 191 -11.74 23.86 -5.04
C SER A 191 -12.61 22.89 -5.81
N PRO A 192 -13.70 23.32 -6.48
CA PRO A 192 -14.50 22.44 -7.34
C PRO A 192 -13.71 21.70 -8.42
N ARG A 193 -12.58 22.26 -8.86
CA ARG A 193 -11.73 21.72 -9.92
C ARG A 193 -10.36 21.22 -9.45
N VAL A 194 -9.95 21.49 -8.20
CA VAL A 194 -8.61 21.15 -7.69
C VAL A 194 -8.75 20.32 -6.44
N SER A 195 -8.05 19.19 -6.40
CA SER A 195 -7.92 18.34 -5.23
C SER A 195 -6.46 18.06 -4.90
N PHE A 196 -6.20 17.74 -3.64
CA PHE A 196 -4.94 17.19 -3.16
C PHE A 196 -5.14 15.69 -2.96
N ASP A 197 -4.35 14.89 -3.67
CA ASP A 197 -4.50 13.46 -3.79
C ASP A 197 -3.20 12.76 -3.37
N TYR A 198 -3.31 11.51 -2.94
CA TYR A 198 -2.18 10.59 -2.79
C TYR A 198 -2.33 9.42 -3.75
N GLU A 199 -1.21 8.79 -4.04
CA GLU A 199 -1.17 7.53 -4.77
C GLU A 199 0.02 6.70 -4.30
N TRP A 200 -0.13 5.39 -4.29
CA TRP A 200 0.95 4.45 -4.11
C TRP A 200 0.97 3.47 -5.28
N ASN A 201 2.17 3.04 -5.64
CA ASN A 201 2.41 2.06 -6.69
C ASN A 201 3.24 0.93 -6.12
N PHE A 202 2.92 -0.29 -6.51
CA PHE A 202 3.65 -1.49 -6.16
C PHE A 202 3.75 -2.42 -7.37
N GLY A 203 4.96 -2.88 -7.69
CA GLY A 203 5.16 -3.75 -8.84
C GLY A 203 6.54 -4.38 -8.90
N LEU A 204 6.85 -4.85 -10.09
CA LEU A 204 8.14 -5.44 -10.42
C LEU A 204 8.77 -4.68 -11.58
N SER A 205 10.07 -4.52 -11.52
CA SER A 205 10.87 -3.91 -12.59
C SER A 205 11.87 -4.92 -13.15
N PHE A 206 12.06 -4.89 -14.46
CA PHE A 206 12.84 -5.84 -15.24
C PHE A 206 13.82 -5.10 -16.14
N GLY A 207 14.92 -5.73 -16.52
CA GLY A 207 15.92 -5.12 -17.42
C GLY A 207 17.08 -4.46 -16.68
N TRP A 208 17.21 -4.72 -15.38
CA TRP A 208 18.39 -4.34 -14.61
C TRP A 208 19.61 -5.13 -15.03
N LYS A 209 20.77 -4.49 -15.00
CA LYS A 209 22.09 -5.14 -15.08
C LYS A 209 22.59 -5.39 -13.64
N PRO A 210 22.52 -6.64 -13.14
CA PRO A 210 22.90 -6.93 -11.76
C PRO A 210 24.40 -6.91 -11.56
N TYR A 211 24.81 -6.89 -10.30
CA TYR A 211 26.19 -7.20 -9.89
C TYR A 211 26.66 -8.51 -10.50
N ASP A 212 27.87 -8.50 -11.00
CA ASP A 212 28.60 -9.64 -11.51
C ASP A 212 30.08 -9.44 -11.24
N GLU A 213 30.78 -10.47 -10.73
CA GLU A 213 32.17 -10.35 -10.29
C GLU A 213 33.16 -10.05 -11.45
N GLU A 214 32.81 -10.47 -12.66
CA GLU A 214 33.66 -10.30 -13.84
C GLU A 214 33.32 -9.05 -14.64
N THR A 215 32.01 -8.84 -14.88
CA THR A 215 31.53 -7.86 -15.85
C THR A 215 30.90 -6.61 -15.24
N ASN A 216 30.45 -6.64 -13.95
CA ASN A 216 29.77 -5.53 -13.29
C ASN A 216 30.04 -5.49 -11.78
N ARG A 217 31.30 -5.59 -11.40
CA ARG A 217 31.75 -5.74 -10.00
C ARG A 217 31.54 -4.50 -9.12
N LEU A 218 31.37 -3.32 -9.72
CA LEU A 218 31.18 -2.08 -8.97
C LEU A 218 29.71 -1.86 -8.58
N ASN A 219 28.77 -2.52 -9.25
CA ASN A 219 27.35 -2.39 -8.99
C ASN A 219 26.92 -3.11 -7.70
N MET A 220 27.26 -2.55 -6.55
CA MET A 220 26.82 -3.06 -5.25
C MET A 220 25.36 -2.69 -4.93
N MET A 221 24.63 -2.07 -5.87
CA MET A 221 23.22 -1.66 -5.69
C MET A 221 22.24 -2.80 -5.89
N MET A 222 22.38 -3.51 -7.03
CA MET A 222 21.39 -4.46 -7.52
C MET A 222 22.01 -5.83 -7.82
N GLY A 223 21.64 -6.84 -7.06
CA GLY A 223 22.08 -8.23 -7.27
C GLY A 223 21.17 -9.03 -8.21
N SER A 224 20.07 -8.49 -8.71
CA SER A 224 19.10 -9.24 -9.52
C SER A 224 18.61 -8.47 -10.75
N LYS A 225 18.24 -9.23 -11.82
CA LYS A 225 17.66 -8.70 -13.05
C LYS A 225 16.22 -8.22 -12.87
N MET A 226 15.55 -8.66 -11.80
CA MET A 226 14.18 -8.31 -11.44
C MET A 226 14.17 -7.77 -10.02
N ASN A 227 13.57 -6.59 -9.84
CA ASN A 227 13.50 -5.91 -8.54
C ASN A 227 12.07 -5.45 -8.26
N ALA A 228 11.70 -5.36 -6.99
CA ALA A 228 10.47 -4.71 -6.58
C ALA A 228 10.54 -3.22 -6.91
N PHE A 229 9.42 -2.66 -7.31
CA PHE A 229 9.16 -1.23 -7.50
C PHE A 229 8.11 -0.78 -6.50
N LEU A 230 8.46 0.21 -5.70
CA LEU A 230 7.59 0.87 -4.72
C LEU A 230 7.63 2.36 -5.00
N ASN A 231 6.45 2.99 -4.97
CA ASN A 231 6.39 4.43 -5.13
C ASN A 231 5.23 5.01 -4.32
N VAL A 232 5.41 6.22 -3.81
CA VAL A 232 4.38 7.01 -3.15
C VAL A 232 4.40 8.43 -3.69
N ASP A 233 3.24 8.91 -4.10
CA ASP A 233 3.05 10.23 -4.68
C ASP A 233 2.07 11.07 -3.85
N PHE A 234 2.35 12.38 -3.77
CA PHE A 234 1.42 13.41 -3.30
C PHE A 234 1.33 14.52 -4.34
N PHE A 235 0.12 14.85 -4.78
CA PHE A 235 -0.03 15.77 -5.91
C PHE A 235 -1.34 16.54 -5.88
N LEU A 236 -1.32 17.67 -6.57
CA LEU A 236 -2.51 18.40 -6.94
C LEU A 236 -3.06 17.82 -8.24
N ASN A 237 -4.35 17.52 -8.25
CA ASN A 237 -5.08 17.08 -9.43
C ASN A 237 -6.05 18.19 -9.83
N TRP A 238 -5.88 18.72 -11.03
CA TRP A 238 -6.68 19.78 -11.61
C TRP A 238 -7.54 19.27 -12.76
N MET A 239 -8.86 19.37 -12.63
CA MET A 239 -9.82 19.11 -13.69
C MET A 239 -9.78 20.24 -14.72
N VAL A 240 -8.99 20.08 -15.79
CA VAL A 240 -8.82 21.07 -16.88
C VAL A 240 -10.07 21.14 -17.74
N THR A 241 -10.56 19.97 -18.19
CA THR A 241 -11.81 19.84 -18.93
C THR A 241 -12.75 18.84 -18.23
N ARG A 242 -13.87 18.53 -18.87
CA ARG A 242 -14.76 17.46 -18.37
C ARG A 242 -14.08 16.10 -18.35
N GLU A 243 -13.24 15.84 -19.34
CA GLU A 243 -12.60 14.54 -19.55
C GLU A 243 -11.15 14.52 -19.09
N VAL A 244 -10.46 15.67 -19.09
CA VAL A 244 -9.01 15.73 -18.88
C VAL A 244 -8.68 16.33 -17.52
N ASP A 245 -7.86 15.60 -16.77
CA ASP A 245 -7.18 16.08 -15.56
C ASP A 245 -5.69 16.27 -15.84
N PHE A 246 -5.13 17.35 -15.31
CA PHE A 246 -3.69 17.55 -15.16
C PHE A 246 -3.31 17.32 -13.70
N SER A 247 -2.21 16.62 -13.46
CA SER A 247 -1.69 16.40 -12.12
C SER A 247 -0.22 16.81 -12.03
N ALA A 248 0.15 17.44 -10.91
CA ALA A 248 1.55 17.77 -10.61
C ALA A 248 1.81 17.63 -9.11
N GLY A 249 3.00 17.13 -8.76
CA GLY A 249 3.34 16.89 -7.37
C GLY A 249 4.70 16.27 -7.16
N ILE A 250 4.85 15.60 -6.03
CA ILE A 250 6.10 14.97 -5.56
C ILE A 250 5.94 13.46 -5.67
N SER A 251 7.02 12.81 -6.11
CA SER A 251 7.16 11.35 -6.25
C SER A 251 8.33 10.87 -5.40
N LEU A 252 8.15 9.73 -4.74
CA LEU A 252 9.16 9.02 -3.95
C LEU A 252 9.22 7.59 -4.46
N SER A 253 10.33 7.18 -5.04
CA SER A 253 10.49 5.85 -5.63
C SER A 253 11.57 5.03 -4.92
N HIS A 254 11.36 3.71 -4.86
CA HIS A 254 12.29 2.73 -4.31
C HIS A 254 12.34 1.48 -5.17
N PHE A 255 13.55 1.01 -5.45
CA PHE A 255 13.82 -0.26 -6.10
C PHE A 255 14.70 -1.13 -5.22
N SER A 256 14.34 -2.40 -5.06
CA SER A 256 15.14 -3.40 -4.35
C SER A 256 14.72 -4.82 -4.68
N ASN A 257 15.59 -5.78 -4.46
CA ASN A 257 15.23 -7.19 -4.63
C ASN A 257 14.68 -7.84 -3.34
N GLY A 258 14.45 -7.04 -2.28
CA GLY A 258 13.90 -7.56 -1.02
C GLY A 258 14.81 -8.58 -0.32
N ASN A 259 16.12 -8.48 -0.48
CA ASN A 259 17.13 -9.41 0.04
C ASN A 259 17.06 -10.84 -0.52
N THR A 260 16.38 -11.04 -1.64
CA THR A 260 16.36 -12.35 -2.30
C THR A 260 17.69 -12.71 -2.95
N LYS A 261 18.54 -11.70 -3.24
CA LYS A 261 19.88 -11.87 -3.81
C LYS A 261 20.82 -10.73 -3.37
N PHE A 262 22.03 -11.07 -2.95
CA PHE A 262 23.08 -10.09 -2.65
C PHE A 262 23.79 -9.64 -3.95
N PRO A 263 24.19 -8.35 -4.08
CA PRO A 263 23.93 -7.23 -3.17
C PRO A 263 22.50 -6.64 -3.31
N ASN A 264 22.06 -5.90 -2.30
CA ASN A 264 20.78 -5.21 -2.30
C ASN A 264 20.84 -3.91 -1.49
N ALA A 265 21.63 -2.94 -1.93
CA ALA A 265 21.62 -1.62 -1.29
C ALA A 265 20.33 -0.84 -1.57
N GLY A 266 19.65 -1.17 -2.66
CA GLY A 266 18.42 -0.50 -3.11
C GLY A 266 18.67 0.89 -3.69
N LEU A 267 17.85 1.30 -4.66
CA LEU A 267 17.88 2.63 -5.25
C LEU A 267 16.68 3.43 -4.77
N ASN A 268 16.94 4.61 -4.22
CA ASN A 268 15.91 5.52 -3.72
C ASN A 268 15.99 6.82 -4.48
N SER A 269 14.85 7.36 -4.87
CA SER A 269 14.76 8.65 -5.56
C SER A 269 13.59 9.50 -5.06
N VAL A 270 13.71 10.81 -5.21
CA VAL A 270 12.67 11.80 -4.96
C VAL A 270 12.64 12.80 -6.09
N GLY A 271 11.48 13.21 -6.52
CA GLY A 271 11.38 14.19 -7.57
C GLY A 271 9.98 14.70 -7.81
N LEU A 272 9.81 15.25 -8.99
CA LEU A 272 8.54 15.78 -9.44
C LEU A 272 7.81 14.72 -10.27
N ARG A 273 6.49 14.81 -10.27
CA ARG A 273 5.63 14.14 -11.25
C ARG A 273 4.76 15.16 -11.96
N ALA A 274 4.54 14.95 -13.23
CA ALA A 274 3.54 15.67 -14.01
C ALA A 274 2.80 14.67 -14.90
N GLY A 275 1.48 14.78 -14.98
CA GLY A 275 0.67 13.81 -15.72
C GLY A 275 -0.62 14.37 -16.27
N LEU A 276 -1.09 13.74 -17.34
CA LEU A 276 -2.39 13.94 -17.94
C LEU A 276 -3.21 12.67 -17.83
N THR A 277 -4.48 12.78 -17.46
CA THR A 277 -5.40 11.66 -17.36
C THR A 277 -6.71 11.97 -18.10
N TYR A 278 -7.08 11.11 -19.04
CA TYR A 278 -8.36 11.13 -19.71
C TYR A 278 -9.37 10.26 -18.97
N ASN A 279 -10.53 10.82 -18.64
CA ASN A 279 -11.61 10.16 -17.90
C ASN A 279 -12.79 9.86 -18.84
N PHE A 280 -13.02 8.61 -19.14
CA PHE A 280 -14.06 8.19 -20.07
C PHE A 280 -15.47 8.38 -19.48
N GLY A 281 -16.27 9.25 -20.11
CA GLY A 281 -17.69 9.45 -19.75
C GLY A 281 -17.89 10.06 -18.37
N ARG A 282 -16.96 10.90 -17.89
CA ARG A 282 -17.13 11.66 -16.64
C ARG A 282 -18.26 12.69 -16.81
N ASN A 283 -19.22 12.65 -15.89
CA ASN A 283 -20.29 13.66 -15.80
C ASN A 283 -20.03 14.58 -14.59
N PRO A 284 -19.66 15.85 -14.81
CA PRO A 284 -19.38 16.80 -13.73
C PRO A 284 -20.60 17.12 -12.83
N SER A 285 -21.81 16.92 -13.34
CA SER A 285 -23.04 17.15 -12.58
C SER A 285 -23.29 16.10 -11.48
N GLU A 286 -22.53 14.99 -11.49
CA GLU A 286 -22.56 13.95 -10.46
C GLU A 286 -21.64 14.31 -9.26
N ALA A 287 -21.47 15.61 -8.96
CA ALA A 287 -20.70 16.04 -7.79
C ALA A 287 -21.30 15.44 -6.50
N PRO A 288 -20.46 14.91 -5.59
CA PRO A 288 -20.96 14.24 -4.40
C PRO A 288 -21.72 15.22 -3.51
N THR A 289 -23.02 15.05 -3.44
CA THR A 289 -23.87 15.58 -2.37
C THR A 289 -23.37 15.03 -1.03
N LYS A 290 -23.59 15.76 0.07
CA LYS A 290 -23.16 15.40 1.43
C LYS A 290 -23.09 13.89 1.67
N THR A 291 -21.93 13.44 2.15
CA THR A 291 -21.55 12.04 2.26
C THR A 291 -22.26 11.34 3.40
N VAL A 292 -23.52 10.94 3.19
CA VAL A 292 -24.20 10.04 4.11
C VAL A 292 -24.00 8.62 3.61
N TYR A 293 -23.35 7.78 4.41
CA TYR A 293 -23.22 6.35 4.16
C TYR A 293 -23.56 5.57 5.44
N PRO A 294 -23.98 4.29 5.33
CA PRO A 294 -24.36 3.47 6.47
C PRO A 294 -23.26 3.40 7.52
N ALA A 295 -23.64 3.37 8.80
CA ALA A 295 -22.72 3.13 9.88
C ALA A 295 -22.00 1.78 9.68
N PHE A 296 -20.68 1.76 9.88
CA PHE A 296 -19.91 0.54 9.77
C PHE A 296 -20.18 -0.37 10.99
N PRO A 297 -20.47 -1.66 10.79
CA PRO A 297 -20.65 -2.59 11.90
C PRO A 297 -19.27 -2.91 12.52
N ARG A 298 -18.90 -2.19 13.58
CA ARG A 298 -17.65 -2.43 14.31
C ARG A 298 -17.60 -3.87 14.80
N HIS A 299 -16.49 -4.55 14.58
CA HIS A 299 -16.35 -5.99 14.91
C HIS A 299 -14.88 -6.41 14.95
N PHE A 300 -14.63 -7.56 15.57
CA PHE A 300 -13.36 -8.26 15.41
C PHE A 300 -13.38 -9.13 14.15
N SER A 301 -12.27 -9.15 13.44
CA SER A 301 -11.96 -10.09 12.37
C SER A 301 -10.62 -10.76 12.64
N TYR A 302 -10.42 -11.96 12.11
CA TYR A 302 -9.20 -12.73 12.34
C TYR A 302 -8.56 -13.02 10.98
N ASP A 303 -7.30 -12.60 10.81
CA ASP A 303 -6.56 -12.82 9.58
C ASP A 303 -5.53 -13.92 9.82
N LEU A 304 -5.60 -15.02 9.07
CA LEU A 304 -4.54 -16.02 8.98
C LEU A 304 -3.80 -15.80 7.66
N THR A 305 -2.49 -15.57 7.74
CA THR A 305 -1.61 -15.42 6.59
C THR A 305 -0.53 -16.48 6.66
N LEU A 306 -0.31 -17.20 5.57
CA LEU A 306 0.84 -18.09 5.38
C LEU A 306 1.74 -17.46 4.34
N PHE A 307 3.05 -17.40 4.60
CA PHE A 307 4.01 -16.79 3.70
C PHE A 307 5.28 -17.62 3.56
N GLY A 308 5.96 -17.40 2.45
CA GLY A 308 7.27 -17.96 2.19
C GLY A 308 8.11 -17.04 1.31
N SER A 309 9.42 -17.20 1.37
CA SER A 309 10.39 -16.56 0.50
C SER A 309 11.72 -17.30 0.54
N TRP A 310 12.66 -16.75 -0.18
CA TRP A 310 14.06 -17.17 -0.11
C TRP A 310 14.93 -15.94 -0.02
N ARG A 311 16.11 -16.09 0.58
CA ARG A 311 17.10 -15.00 0.66
C ARG A 311 18.52 -15.54 0.48
N ARG A 312 19.40 -14.73 -0.10
CA ARG A 312 20.85 -14.91 -0.03
C ARG A 312 21.42 -13.85 0.88
N LYS A 313 21.96 -14.29 2.00
CA LYS A 313 22.58 -13.42 3.01
C LYS A 313 23.98 -13.03 2.54
N GLY A 314 24.38 -11.76 2.72
CA GLY A 314 25.78 -11.38 2.74
C GLY A 314 26.39 -11.90 4.04
N VAL A 315 27.51 -12.59 3.95
CA VAL A 315 28.29 -13.05 5.11
C VAL A 315 29.57 -12.23 5.19
N GLU A 316 30.00 -11.91 6.40
CA GLU A 316 31.27 -11.21 6.62
C GLU A 316 32.44 -12.16 6.31
N ASN A 317 33.38 -11.69 5.51
CA ASN A 317 34.60 -12.39 5.17
C ASN A 317 35.76 -11.39 5.28
N GLY A 318 36.35 -11.30 6.47
CA GLY A 318 37.23 -10.21 6.83
C GLY A 318 36.56 -8.86 6.76
N ASP A 319 37.17 -7.87 6.12
CA ASP A 319 36.62 -6.51 5.97
C ASP A 319 35.56 -6.39 4.84
N LYS A 320 35.23 -7.48 4.15
CA LYS A 320 34.30 -7.49 3.00
C LYS A 320 33.11 -8.38 3.25
N GLN A 321 31.98 -8.01 2.65
CA GLN A 321 30.81 -8.89 2.57
C GLN A 321 30.84 -9.68 1.27
N ALA A 322 30.67 -11.00 1.37
CA ALA A 322 30.50 -11.91 0.25
C ALA A 322 29.10 -12.52 0.25
N ALA A 323 28.58 -12.87 -0.93
CA ALA A 323 27.32 -13.58 -1.03
C ALA A 323 27.47 -14.99 -0.46
N ALA A 324 26.58 -15.41 0.43
CA ALA A 324 26.48 -16.81 0.82
C ALA A 324 26.21 -17.66 -0.43
N PRO A 325 26.88 -18.84 -0.58
CA PRO A 325 26.72 -19.68 -1.75
C PRO A 325 25.28 -20.17 -1.92
N ASP A 326 24.59 -20.43 -0.84
CA ASP A 326 23.24 -20.98 -0.80
C ASP A 326 22.14 -19.90 -0.68
N ALA A 327 20.96 -20.22 -1.25
CA ALA A 327 19.73 -19.51 -0.94
C ALA A 327 19.06 -20.21 0.26
N TYR A 328 18.64 -19.42 1.24
CA TYR A 328 18.00 -19.90 2.45
C TYR A 328 16.48 -19.72 2.35
N THR A 329 15.73 -20.73 2.74
CA THR A 329 14.27 -20.68 2.79
C THR A 329 13.80 -19.92 4.01
N VAL A 330 12.79 -19.07 3.83
CA VAL A 330 12.02 -18.44 4.91
C VAL A 330 10.56 -18.84 4.74
N VAL A 331 9.94 -19.37 5.79
CA VAL A 331 8.49 -19.67 5.82
C VAL A 331 7.92 -19.25 7.16
N GLY A 332 6.65 -18.87 7.17
CA GLY A 332 6.02 -18.45 8.41
C GLY A 332 4.53 -18.22 8.30
N PHE A 333 3.97 -17.81 9.42
CA PHE A 333 2.56 -17.44 9.50
C PHE A 333 2.36 -16.18 10.35
N ASN A 334 1.24 -15.48 10.10
CA ASN A 334 0.71 -14.45 10.99
C ASN A 334 -0.74 -14.80 11.31
N PHE A 335 -1.10 -14.83 12.57
CA PHE A 335 -2.48 -14.95 13.04
C PHE A 335 -2.85 -13.67 13.79
N ALA A 336 -3.61 -12.78 13.14
CA ALA A 336 -3.91 -11.46 13.64
C ALA A 336 -5.39 -11.34 14.05
N SER A 337 -5.63 -10.93 15.30
CA SER A 337 -6.94 -10.48 15.79
C SER A 337 -7.04 -8.98 15.61
N MET A 338 -7.94 -8.53 14.71
CA MET A 338 -8.04 -7.13 14.26
C MET A 338 -9.41 -6.56 14.64
N TYR A 339 -9.43 -5.45 15.37
CA TYR A 339 -10.64 -4.67 15.58
C TYR A 339 -10.84 -3.67 14.43
N ASN A 340 -11.99 -3.75 13.79
CA ASN A 340 -12.36 -2.92 12.65
C ASN A 340 -13.16 -1.71 13.15
N PHE A 341 -12.52 -0.53 13.21
CA PHE A 341 -13.12 0.71 13.73
C PHE A 341 -14.14 1.33 12.77
N GLY A 342 -13.93 1.12 11.49
CA GLY A 342 -14.71 1.71 10.41
C GLY A 342 -14.31 1.14 9.05
N TYR A 343 -14.75 1.80 7.99
CA TYR A 343 -14.45 1.35 6.62
C TYR A 343 -12.98 1.43 6.22
N LYS A 344 -12.19 2.31 6.88
CA LYS A 344 -10.84 2.64 6.41
C LYS A 344 -9.73 2.14 7.33
N PHE A 345 -10.02 1.90 8.62
CA PHE A 345 -8.99 1.58 9.59
C PHE A 345 -9.36 0.38 10.44
N ARG A 346 -8.36 -0.44 10.68
CA ARG A 346 -8.41 -1.51 11.67
C ARG A 346 -7.05 -1.65 12.36
N ALA A 347 -7.06 -2.06 13.62
CA ALA A 347 -5.86 -2.33 14.39
C ALA A 347 -6.05 -3.53 15.28
N GLY A 348 -4.95 -4.14 15.72
CA GLY A 348 -5.03 -5.32 16.56
C GLY A 348 -3.66 -5.87 16.91
N VAL A 349 -3.66 -7.14 17.28
CA VAL A 349 -2.46 -7.89 17.68
C VAL A 349 -2.33 -9.15 16.84
N SER A 350 -1.10 -9.61 16.64
CA SER A 350 -0.79 -10.82 15.87
C SER A 350 0.19 -11.71 16.60
N LEU A 351 -0.02 -13.00 16.49
CA LEU A 351 0.96 -14.04 16.76
C LEU A 351 1.68 -14.34 15.46
N ASP A 352 3.01 -14.27 15.46
CA ASP A 352 3.84 -14.36 14.26
C ASP A 352 4.86 -15.48 14.44
N GLY A 353 4.80 -16.51 13.60
CA GLY A 353 5.77 -17.59 13.57
C GLY A 353 6.65 -17.52 12.34
N VAL A 354 7.94 -17.73 12.49
CA VAL A 354 8.89 -17.76 11.37
C VAL A 354 9.95 -18.84 11.55
N TYR A 355 10.24 -19.54 10.47
CA TYR A 355 11.47 -20.26 10.22
C TYR A 355 12.29 -19.46 9.21
N ASP A 356 13.51 -19.06 9.59
CA ASP A 356 14.48 -18.40 8.73
C ASP A 356 15.75 -19.23 8.66
N GLY A 357 15.92 -19.97 7.56
CA GLY A 357 17.09 -20.84 7.34
C GLY A 357 18.41 -20.09 7.27
N SER A 358 18.38 -18.75 7.14
CA SER A 358 19.59 -17.91 7.16
C SER A 358 19.91 -17.35 8.55
N ALA A 359 19.03 -17.55 9.53
CA ALA A 359 19.25 -17.03 10.87
C ALA A 359 20.42 -17.75 11.54
N ASN A 360 21.31 -16.96 12.16
CA ASN A 360 22.47 -17.46 12.89
C ASN A 360 23.47 -18.28 12.05
N VAL A 361 23.43 -18.14 10.71
CA VAL A 361 24.43 -18.72 9.81
C VAL A 361 25.71 -17.89 9.90
N TYR A 362 26.86 -18.54 10.00
CA TYR A 362 28.18 -17.92 10.13
C TYR A 362 29.21 -18.58 9.22
N VAL A 363 30.29 -17.86 8.93
CA VAL A 363 31.43 -18.39 8.20
C VAL A 363 32.36 -19.09 9.20
N ALA A 364 32.71 -20.34 8.92
CA ALA A 364 33.68 -21.05 9.74
C ALA A 364 35.05 -20.41 9.63
N ASP A 365 35.73 -20.23 10.76
CA ASP A 365 37.12 -19.77 10.80
C ASP A 365 38.02 -20.76 10.05
N GLN A 366 38.72 -20.27 9.03
CA GLN A 366 39.67 -21.07 8.24
C GLN A 366 41.07 -20.54 8.43
N ILE A 367 41.98 -21.42 8.77
CA ILE A 367 43.42 -21.13 8.72
C ILE A 367 43.82 -21.14 7.23
N VAL A 368 44.04 -19.96 6.65
CA VAL A 368 44.46 -19.81 5.26
C VAL A 368 45.99 -19.87 5.22
N SER A 369 46.56 -20.90 4.55
CA SER A 369 47.98 -20.88 4.19
C SER A 369 48.19 -20.00 2.96
N ASP A 370 49.35 -19.32 2.90
CA ASP A 370 49.70 -18.36 1.85
C ASP A 370 49.41 -18.87 0.43
N GLY A 371 48.60 -18.09 -0.32
CA GLY A 371 48.34 -18.30 -1.74
C GLY A 371 47.09 -19.12 -2.11
N TYR A 372 46.36 -19.72 -1.16
CA TYR A 372 45.16 -20.49 -1.42
C TYR A 372 43.90 -19.69 -0.95
N ARG A 373 42.94 -19.45 -1.84
CA ARG A 373 41.61 -18.93 -1.47
C ARG A 373 40.63 -20.10 -1.30
N PRO A 374 40.44 -20.62 -0.09
CA PRO A 374 39.48 -21.69 0.11
C PRO A 374 38.06 -21.21 -0.19
N ALA A 375 37.21 -22.14 -0.65
CA ALA A 375 35.80 -21.88 -0.78
C ALA A 375 35.20 -21.49 0.59
N LEU A 376 34.34 -20.51 0.60
CA LEU A 376 33.67 -20.03 1.81
C LEU A 376 32.88 -21.18 2.44
N ILE A 377 33.34 -21.71 3.57
CA ILE A 377 32.59 -22.72 4.33
C ILE A 377 31.61 -22.01 5.24
N VAL A 378 30.32 -22.18 4.94
CA VAL A 378 29.22 -21.60 5.71
C VAL A 378 28.59 -22.68 6.57
N GLU A 379 28.65 -22.50 7.89
CA GLU A 379 27.99 -23.40 8.82
C GLU A 379 26.56 -22.98 9.13
N LYS A 380 25.66 -23.98 9.12
CA LYS A 380 24.24 -23.80 9.44
C LYS A 380 24.00 -24.29 10.87
N PRO A 381 23.36 -23.46 11.74
CA PRO A 381 23.02 -23.86 13.09
C PRO A 381 21.88 -24.88 13.08
N GLY A 382 21.63 -25.51 14.22
CA GLY A 382 20.47 -26.37 14.39
C GLY A 382 19.13 -25.65 14.20
N PHE A 383 18.10 -26.38 13.83
CA PHE A 383 16.74 -25.87 13.55
C PHE A 383 16.18 -24.97 14.65
N ASP A 384 16.43 -25.29 15.92
CA ASP A 384 15.99 -24.54 17.07
C ASP A 384 16.53 -23.10 17.14
N LYS A 385 17.67 -22.83 16.51
CA LYS A 385 18.27 -21.49 16.36
C LYS A 385 17.77 -20.74 15.12
N GLN A 386 16.89 -21.36 14.32
CA GLN A 386 16.35 -20.81 13.08
C GLN A 386 14.84 -20.54 13.16
N VAL A 387 14.19 -20.86 14.29
CA VAL A 387 12.76 -20.62 14.49
C VAL A 387 12.53 -19.56 15.56
N ALA A 388 11.49 -18.75 15.34
CA ALA A 388 11.00 -17.80 16.34
C ALA A 388 9.48 -17.73 16.34
N LEU A 389 8.95 -17.42 17.53
CA LEU A 389 7.56 -17.03 17.72
C LEU A 389 7.54 -15.64 18.33
N GLY A 390 6.83 -14.71 17.70
CA GLY A 390 6.74 -13.33 18.10
C GLY A 390 5.31 -12.87 18.29
N VAL A 391 5.17 -11.71 18.92
CA VAL A 391 3.91 -10.97 19.02
C VAL A 391 4.10 -9.58 18.46
N SER A 392 3.07 -9.06 17.75
CA SER A 392 3.13 -7.72 17.18
C SER A 392 1.82 -6.97 17.31
N ALA A 393 1.94 -5.65 17.44
CA ALA A 393 0.84 -4.72 17.19
C ALA A 393 0.71 -4.49 15.68
N ARG A 394 -0.52 -4.42 15.18
CA ARG A 394 -0.85 -4.26 13.77
C ARG A 394 -1.76 -3.06 13.57
N GLY A 395 -1.51 -2.30 12.51
CA GLY A 395 -2.40 -1.27 12.02
C GLY A 395 -2.57 -1.42 10.52
N GLU A 396 -3.79 -1.31 10.01
CA GLU A 396 -4.06 -1.41 8.56
C GLU A 396 -4.99 -0.30 8.10
N PHE A 397 -4.63 0.27 6.96
CA PHE A 397 -5.48 1.14 6.15
C PHE A 397 -6.17 0.32 5.08
N VAL A 398 -7.50 0.33 5.11
CA VAL A 398 -8.37 -0.47 4.24
C VAL A 398 -8.86 0.38 3.08
N MET A 399 -8.66 -0.12 1.87
CA MET A 399 -9.08 0.47 0.61
C MET A 399 -9.88 -0.55 -0.21
N PRO A 400 -10.56 -0.14 -1.29
CA PRO A 400 -11.13 -1.11 -2.21
C PRO A 400 -10.02 -2.01 -2.78
N TYR A 401 -10.15 -3.31 -2.68
CA TYR A 401 -9.22 -4.33 -3.16
C TYR A 401 -7.84 -4.40 -2.46
N PHE A 402 -7.42 -3.39 -1.70
CA PHE A 402 -6.09 -3.32 -1.11
C PHE A 402 -6.14 -2.95 0.37
N ASN A 403 -5.25 -3.54 1.16
CA ASN A 403 -4.98 -3.07 2.52
C ASN A 403 -3.47 -2.85 2.66
N ILE A 404 -3.08 -1.68 3.11
CA ILE A 404 -1.70 -1.41 3.52
C ILE A 404 -1.63 -1.52 5.04
N GLY A 405 -0.67 -2.28 5.54
CA GLY A 405 -0.50 -2.53 6.96
C GLY A 405 0.92 -2.28 7.44
N ILE A 406 1.01 -1.88 8.69
CA ILE A 406 2.25 -1.82 9.44
C ILE A 406 2.15 -2.75 10.64
N GLY A 407 3.27 -3.34 11.02
CA GLY A 407 3.40 -4.17 12.21
C GLY A 407 4.65 -3.80 12.99
N LEU A 408 4.54 -3.81 14.32
CA LEU A 408 5.65 -3.61 15.24
C LEU A 408 5.64 -4.76 16.25
N GLY A 409 6.72 -5.54 16.32
CA GLY A 409 6.72 -6.73 17.14
C GLY A 409 8.09 -7.12 17.71
N VAL A 410 8.03 -8.06 18.62
CA VAL A 410 9.19 -8.68 19.23
C VAL A 410 9.07 -10.20 19.17
N ASN A 411 10.16 -10.88 18.94
CA ASN A 411 10.21 -12.33 19.11
C ASN A 411 10.29 -12.66 20.60
N VAL A 412 9.34 -13.47 21.09
CA VAL A 412 9.24 -13.85 22.49
C VAL A 412 9.82 -15.25 22.77
N LEU A 413 9.76 -16.13 21.76
CA LEU A 413 10.39 -17.44 21.81
C LEU A 413 11.43 -17.53 20.69
N HIS A 414 12.70 -17.61 21.04
CA HIS A 414 13.84 -17.73 20.13
C HIS A 414 15.09 -18.19 20.88
N LYS A 415 16.11 -18.69 20.17
CA LYS A 415 17.41 -19.09 20.73
C LYS A 415 18.52 -18.04 20.59
N GLY A 416 18.14 -16.77 20.44
CA GLY A 416 19.10 -15.65 20.37
C GLY A 416 19.61 -15.34 18.97
N GLY A 417 20.72 -14.61 18.89
CA GLY A 417 21.37 -14.21 17.63
C GLY A 417 20.47 -13.31 16.77
N ASP A 418 20.41 -13.62 15.49
CA ASP A 418 19.63 -12.87 14.50
C ASP A 418 18.12 -12.78 14.82
N LEU A 419 17.59 -13.74 15.57
CA LEU A 419 16.18 -13.79 15.95
C LEU A 419 15.86 -12.98 17.24
N LYS A 420 16.89 -12.57 18.00
CA LYS A 420 16.72 -11.65 19.13
C LYS A 420 16.60 -10.23 18.63
N SER A 421 15.39 -9.83 18.17
CA SER A 421 15.23 -8.52 17.56
C SER A 421 13.82 -7.97 17.76
N PHE A 422 13.75 -6.64 17.70
CA PHE A 422 12.52 -5.91 17.45
C PHE A 422 12.30 -5.86 15.93
N TYR A 423 11.18 -6.35 15.45
CA TYR A 423 10.89 -6.38 14.02
C TYR A 423 9.76 -5.44 13.64
N GLN A 424 9.86 -4.92 12.42
CA GLN A 424 8.83 -4.12 11.77
C GLN A 424 8.38 -4.85 10.52
N MET A 425 7.10 -4.71 10.19
CA MET A 425 6.53 -5.26 8.95
C MET A 425 5.78 -4.17 8.21
N LEU A 426 6.04 -4.10 6.91
CA LEU A 426 5.22 -3.38 5.96
C LEU A 426 4.49 -4.41 5.11
N THR A 427 3.19 -4.29 4.98
CA THR A 427 2.37 -5.29 4.29
C THR A 427 1.40 -4.67 3.32
N LEU A 428 1.23 -5.33 2.17
CA LEU A 428 0.20 -5.09 1.19
C LEU A 428 -0.63 -6.37 1.04
N LYS A 429 -1.92 -6.29 1.28
CA LYS A 429 -2.88 -7.37 1.04
C LYS A 429 -3.74 -6.99 -0.15
N VAL A 430 -3.74 -7.84 -1.18
CA VAL A 430 -4.54 -7.67 -2.41
C VAL A 430 -5.70 -8.65 -2.35
N ALA A 431 -6.94 -8.14 -2.28
CA ALA A 431 -8.14 -8.96 -2.18
C ALA A 431 -8.38 -9.76 -3.47
N VAL A 432 -8.44 -11.07 -3.37
CA VAL A 432 -8.79 -12.00 -4.46
C VAL A 432 -10.28 -12.34 -4.39
N THR A 433 -10.77 -12.60 -3.20
CA THR A 433 -12.21 -12.80 -2.93
C THR A 433 -12.64 -11.85 -1.80
N HIS A 434 -13.87 -11.99 -1.33
CA HIS A 434 -14.33 -11.22 -0.17
C HIS A 434 -13.47 -11.45 1.08
N SER A 435 -12.94 -12.66 1.25
CA SER A 435 -12.20 -13.05 2.46
C SER A 435 -10.77 -13.50 2.20
N SER A 436 -10.42 -13.93 0.97
CA SER A 436 -9.08 -14.37 0.62
C SER A 436 -8.28 -13.24 -0.01
N TYR A 437 -6.98 -13.20 0.28
CA TYR A 437 -6.07 -12.19 -0.24
C TYR A 437 -4.68 -12.76 -0.54
N VAL A 438 -4.01 -12.17 -1.50
CA VAL A 438 -2.56 -12.30 -1.68
C VAL A 438 -1.88 -11.37 -0.70
N HIS A 439 -0.84 -11.84 -0.05
CA HIS A 439 -0.03 -11.10 0.92
C HIS A 439 1.35 -10.85 0.35
N ILE A 440 1.76 -9.59 0.38
CA ILE A 440 3.11 -9.15 0.05
C ILE A 440 3.58 -8.33 1.24
N GLY A 441 4.59 -8.82 1.93
CA GLY A 441 5.11 -8.16 3.12
C GLY A 441 6.62 -8.07 3.07
N TYR A 442 7.15 -7.16 3.84
CA TYR A 442 8.58 -7.01 4.06
C TYR A 442 8.86 -6.83 5.54
N SER A 443 9.74 -7.67 6.09
CA SER A 443 10.21 -7.58 7.45
C SER A 443 11.50 -6.78 7.51
N LEU A 444 11.58 -5.87 8.48
CA LEU A 444 12.78 -5.16 8.88
C LEU A 444 13.15 -5.60 10.31
N ARG A 445 14.42 -5.49 10.65
CA ARG A 445 14.95 -5.69 11.99
C ARG A 445 15.54 -4.38 12.49
N ASP A 446 15.21 -4.01 13.73
CA ASP A 446 15.75 -2.84 14.42
C ASP A 446 15.65 -1.54 13.60
N PHE A 447 14.56 -1.37 12.82
CA PHE A 447 14.21 -0.24 11.94
C PHE A 447 15.16 0.05 10.78
N HIS A 448 16.28 -0.65 10.64
CA HIS A 448 17.28 -0.34 9.64
C HIS A 448 17.87 -1.55 8.91
N MET A 449 17.77 -2.72 9.49
CA MET A 449 18.30 -3.93 8.87
C MET A 449 17.24 -4.60 8.00
N PRO A 450 17.46 -4.70 6.69
CA PRO A 450 16.62 -5.50 5.83
C PRO A 450 16.59 -6.94 6.32
N ASN A 451 15.41 -7.54 6.44
CA ASN A 451 15.28 -8.91 6.87
C ASN A 451 14.84 -9.81 5.70
N PHE A 452 13.56 -10.07 5.55
CA PHE A 452 13.07 -10.97 4.50
C PHE A 452 11.76 -10.50 3.89
N LEU A 453 11.54 -10.93 2.64
CA LEU A 453 10.29 -10.78 1.92
C LEU A 453 9.28 -11.82 2.42
N MET A 454 8.00 -11.45 2.45
CA MET A 454 6.89 -12.30 2.89
C MET A 454 5.86 -12.38 1.75
N LEU A 455 6.01 -13.37 0.88
CA LEU A 455 5.06 -13.63 -0.21
C LEU A 455 4.11 -14.73 0.20
N GLY A 456 2.80 -14.49 0.14
CA GLY A 456 1.89 -15.48 0.65
C GLY A 456 0.43 -15.26 0.30
N VAL A 457 -0.39 -16.02 0.98
CA VAL A 457 -1.84 -15.96 0.88
C VAL A 457 -2.45 -15.93 2.27
N GLY A 458 -3.62 -15.33 2.37
CA GLY A 458 -4.30 -15.29 3.64
C GLY A 458 -5.81 -15.32 3.50
N TYR A 459 -6.43 -15.59 4.64
CA TYR A 459 -7.88 -15.64 4.78
C TYR A 459 -8.33 -14.82 5.98
N ARG A 460 -9.39 -14.01 5.79
CA ARG A 460 -10.03 -13.20 6.82
C ARG A 460 -11.32 -13.83 7.26
N PHE A 461 -11.39 -14.26 8.48
CA PHE A 461 -12.60 -14.73 9.14
C PHE A 461 -13.41 -13.53 9.68
N ASN A 462 -14.74 -13.67 9.69
CA ASN A 462 -15.69 -12.64 10.15
C ASN A 462 -15.52 -11.28 9.41
N ASN A 463 -15.33 -11.33 8.08
CA ASN A 463 -15.22 -10.14 7.25
C ASN A 463 -16.59 -9.52 7.00
N LYS A 464 -16.82 -8.26 7.48
CA LYS A 464 -18.06 -7.50 7.29
C LYS A 464 -17.89 -6.27 6.39
N TYR A 465 -16.77 -6.16 5.68
CA TYR A 465 -16.58 -5.12 4.68
C TYR A 465 -17.57 -5.29 3.51
N PRO A 466 -18.00 -4.20 2.85
CA PRO A 466 -18.86 -4.30 1.68
C PRO A 466 -18.20 -5.13 0.57
N ARG A 467 -19.03 -5.93 -0.11
CA ARG A 467 -18.57 -6.63 -1.32
C ARG A 467 -18.52 -5.64 -2.48
N HIS A 468 -17.37 -5.45 -3.06
CA HIS A 468 -17.16 -4.61 -4.24
C HIS A 468 -17.39 -5.42 -5.55
N ARG A 469 -18.48 -6.19 -5.62
CA ARG A 469 -18.83 -6.98 -6.82
C ARG A 469 -19.62 -6.17 -7.83
#